data_d451eb253077732790e0f8b51666ed04
#
_entry.id   d451eb253077732790e0f8b51666ed04
#
_cell.length_a   1.000
_cell.length_b   1.000
_cell.length_c   1.000
_cell.angle_alpha   90.00
_cell.angle_beta   90.00
_cell.angle_gamma   90.00
#
_symmetry.space_group_name_H-M   'P 1'
#
loop_
_entity.id
_entity.type
_entity.pdbx_description
1 polymer ?
#
loop_
_entity_poly.entity_id
_entity_poly.type
_entity_poly.pdbx_seq_one_letter_code
_entity_poly.pdbx_strand_id
1 'polypeptide(L)'
;MGYIRKNIRSVVWIVLILAYLAAFSVINFCGFEQYCNADMYSDTLVTKFMWDQKSLFPEGWVFGNQFYVFVTPTVAALFYGLCGSINLATVLATTFLTILTILAFWWMLRPFADREQILAGTAVLLGAVVGPNIVWTDEGQIFYLMASHYAGYIITLFLVFGDYIRALKGHRTNWLVVGIAAVLSFCTGMQSLRQTAVMVLPLLVFEGIRVLSGLVCREEGIWRRASFVRVVIYTLSNFLGVAAIRLLDPPSISIYGDLSFNNAQQAAEGASTALRALRSITGLKYLSGDTPILGYIAAVLVAAAVLAVLMALFGRLRDGEQSLIMLLLCSLGCVSVIGIVVNLSTRSIYLFPWYPLAAVAAVLLQKRLRKWLKNAVFGLLALAMAVNLFVSYGADLKTAVAGPDPYQKTIAEYVVQKGYTRLYGGWNTTTAVAVWTDGAVDAGLWFGDVCAVLPYINAQAIYEETDNEKAVYLVHKDEEAAFQKRADALGADIALDKRFEGTPLALYTSDRQLMFLPEPTT
;
A
#
# COMPACT_ATOMS: atom_id res chain seq x y z
N MET A 1 14.25 22.00 35.73
CA MET A 1 14.33 22.29 34.30
C MET A 1 14.36 21.02 33.38
N GLY A 2 15.08 19.96 33.70
CA GLY A 2 15.15 18.76 32.85
C GLY A 2 13.83 18.03 32.65
N TYR A 3 13.01 17.89 33.68
CA TYR A 3 11.69 17.23 33.66
C TYR A 3 10.67 17.99 32.77
N ILE A 4 10.62 19.31 32.89
CA ILE A 4 9.73 20.17 32.09
C ILE A 4 10.11 20.09 30.60
N ARG A 5 11.42 20.14 30.26
CA ARG A 5 11.88 20.03 28.88
C ARG A 5 11.58 18.66 28.22
N LYS A 6 11.67 17.56 28.97
CA LYS A 6 11.31 16.23 28.47
C LYS A 6 9.80 16.13 28.20
N ASN A 7 8.99 16.70 29.07
CA ASN A 7 7.54 16.73 28.86
C ASN A 7 7.13 17.56 27.64
N ILE A 8 7.76 18.73 27.42
CA ILE A 8 7.48 19.59 26.25
C ILE A 8 7.77 18.84 24.93
N ARG A 9 8.88 18.11 24.83
CA ARG A 9 9.20 17.36 23.61
C ARG A 9 8.18 16.26 23.32
N SER A 10 7.81 15.51 24.35
CA SER A 10 6.76 14.48 24.20
C SER A 10 5.44 15.11 23.76
N VAL A 11 5.08 16.27 24.28
CA VAL A 11 3.88 17.02 23.86
C VAL A 11 3.96 17.42 22.39
N VAL A 12 5.10 17.97 21.94
CA VAL A 12 5.29 18.34 20.52
C VAL A 12 5.11 17.14 19.60
N TRP A 13 5.70 15.98 19.93
CA TRP A 13 5.54 14.77 19.14
C TRP A 13 4.09 14.27 19.14
N ILE A 14 3.42 14.29 20.29
CA ILE A 14 2.00 13.91 20.39
C ILE A 14 1.14 14.83 19.52
N VAL A 15 1.36 16.14 19.56
CA VAL A 15 0.62 17.10 18.74
C VAL A 15 0.82 16.83 17.25
N LEU A 16 2.07 16.57 16.81
CA LEU A 16 2.36 16.23 15.43
C LEU A 16 1.69 14.91 15.01
N ILE A 17 1.78 13.87 15.83
CA ILE A 17 1.10 12.58 15.56
C ILE A 17 -0.41 12.79 15.41
N LEU A 18 -1.02 13.51 16.35
CA LEU A 18 -2.46 13.79 16.30
C LEU A 18 -2.84 14.63 15.08
N ALA A 19 -2.00 15.59 14.70
CA ALA A 19 -2.21 16.40 13.49
C ALA A 19 -2.16 15.56 12.21
N TYR A 20 -1.19 14.65 12.08
CA TYR A 20 -1.14 13.70 10.96
C TYR A 20 -2.35 12.75 10.95
N LEU A 21 -2.70 12.17 12.10
CA LEU A 21 -3.86 11.29 12.20
C LEU A 21 -5.16 12.02 11.88
N ALA A 22 -5.31 13.27 12.31
CA ALA A 22 -6.44 14.10 11.94
C ALA A 22 -6.48 14.38 10.43
N ALA A 23 -5.34 14.70 9.82
CA ALA A 23 -5.25 14.89 8.37
C ALA A 23 -5.65 13.61 7.63
N PHE A 24 -5.13 12.45 8.02
CA PHE A 24 -5.51 11.16 7.44
C PHE A 24 -6.99 10.85 7.60
N SER A 25 -7.54 11.09 8.79
CA SER A 25 -8.98 10.89 9.03
C SER A 25 -9.83 11.80 8.16
N VAL A 26 -9.52 13.09 8.08
CA VAL A 26 -10.28 14.03 7.25
C VAL A 26 -10.23 13.62 5.77
N ILE A 27 -9.06 13.28 5.23
CA ILE A 27 -8.92 12.83 3.85
C ILE A 27 -9.71 11.54 3.62
N ASN A 28 -9.63 10.56 4.52
CA ASN A 28 -10.33 9.29 4.37
C ASN A 28 -11.86 9.43 4.53
N PHE A 29 -12.35 10.22 5.51
CA PHE A 29 -13.78 10.32 5.77
C PHE A 29 -14.52 11.36 4.91
N CYS A 30 -13.81 12.34 4.36
CA CYS A 30 -14.41 13.42 3.59
C CYS A 30 -14.02 13.42 2.11
N GLY A 31 -13.04 12.63 1.70
CA GLY A 31 -12.48 12.68 0.33
C GLY A 31 -12.14 11.32 -0.26
N PHE A 32 -12.48 10.22 0.41
CA PHE A 32 -12.12 8.87 -0.02
C PHE A 32 -12.42 8.61 -1.50
N GLU A 33 -13.65 8.83 -1.93
CA GLU A 33 -14.11 8.49 -3.27
C GLU A 33 -13.43 9.36 -4.36
N GLN A 34 -12.91 10.53 -3.99
CA GLN A 34 -12.23 11.44 -4.93
C GLN A 34 -10.80 10.99 -5.22
N TYR A 35 -10.16 10.28 -4.29
CA TYR A 35 -8.73 10.02 -4.31
C TYR A 35 -8.36 8.59 -4.70
N CYS A 36 -9.34 7.72 -4.92
CA CYS A 36 -9.10 6.36 -5.39
C CYS A 36 -8.62 6.34 -6.85
N ASN A 37 -7.76 5.39 -7.15
CA ASN A 37 -7.48 4.96 -8.51
C ASN A 37 -8.30 3.69 -8.85
N ALA A 38 -8.19 3.20 -10.09
CA ALA A 38 -8.95 2.04 -10.56
C ALA A 38 -8.75 0.78 -9.69
N ASP A 39 -7.51 0.52 -9.25
CA ASP A 39 -7.21 -0.63 -8.36
C ASP A 39 -7.97 -0.50 -7.03
N MET A 40 -7.94 0.69 -6.42
CA MET A 40 -8.62 0.93 -5.12
C MET A 40 -10.14 0.91 -5.23
N TYR A 41 -10.70 1.42 -6.33
CA TYR A 41 -12.13 1.30 -6.58
C TYR A 41 -12.56 -0.15 -6.68
N SER A 42 -11.80 -0.97 -7.43
CA SER A 42 -12.06 -2.41 -7.53
C SER A 42 -11.90 -3.12 -6.18
N ASP A 43 -10.87 -2.75 -5.39
CA ASP A 43 -10.67 -3.25 -4.02
C ASP A 43 -11.86 -2.91 -3.09
N THR A 44 -12.47 -1.74 -3.27
CA THR A 44 -13.66 -1.33 -2.51
C THR A 44 -14.87 -2.16 -2.90
N LEU A 45 -15.06 -2.40 -4.20
CA LEU A 45 -16.20 -3.18 -4.70
C LEU A 45 -16.17 -4.63 -4.25
N VAL A 46 -15.01 -5.29 -4.20
CA VAL A 46 -14.89 -6.69 -3.76
C VAL A 46 -15.32 -6.90 -2.30
N THR A 47 -15.27 -5.86 -1.49
CA THR A 47 -15.65 -5.89 -0.06
C THR A 47 -17.04 -6.48 0.17
N LYS A 48 -18.02 -6.06 -0.64
CA LYS A 48 -19.39 -6.59 -0.60
C LYS A 48 -19.44 -8.07 -0.94
N PHE A 49 -18.79 -8.49 -2.03
CA PHE A 49 -18.74 -9.89 -2.46
C PHE A 49 -18.13 -10.81 -1.40
N MET A 50 -17.02 -10.37 -0.77
CA MET A 50 -16.38 -11.12 0.32
C MET A 50 -17.31 -11.31 1.51
N TRP A 51 -18.06 -10.27 1.89
CA TRP A 51 -19.00 -10.37 3.01
C TRP A 51 -20.22 -11.22 2.65
N ASP A 52 -20.85 -11.00 1.50
CA ASP A 52 -22.08 -11.68 1.11
C ASP A 52 -21.87 -13.19 0.96
N GLN A 53 -20.75 -13.59 0.35
CA GLN A 53 -20.39 -15.00 0.16
C GLN A 53 -19.61 -15.60 1.35
N LYS A 54 -19.25 -14.81 2.38
CA LYS A 54 -18.41 -15.24 3.53
C LYS A 54 -17.10 -15.91 3.09
N SER A 55 -16.52 -15.41 2.01
CA SER A 55 -15.32 -15.97 1.39
C SER A 55 -14.25 -14.90 1.16
N LEU A 56 -12.98 -15.26 1.40
CA LEU A 56 -11.83 -14.46 0.99
C LEU A 56 -11.63 -14.48 -0.53
N PHE A 57 -12.15 -15.52 -1.18
CA PHE A 57 -12.11 -15.73 -2.62
C PHE A 57 -13.53 -15.92 -3.12
N PRO A 58 -14.32 -14.82 -3.28
CA PRO A 58 -15.70 -14.92 -3.72
C PRO A 58 -15.78 -15.57 -5.10
N GLU A 59 -16.74 -16.46 -5.27
CA GLU A 59 -17.02 -17.11 -6.56
C GLU A 59 -17.38 -16.04 -7.61
N GLY A 60 -16.86 -16.22 -8.82
CA GLY A 60 -17.08 -15.29 -9.92
C GLY A 60 -16.28 -13.99 -9.82
N TRP A 61 -15.43 -13.79 -8.81
CA TRP A 61 -14.51 -12.66 -8.77
C TRP A 61 -13.15 -13.04 -9.33
N VAL A 62 -12.63 -12.24 -10.26
CA VAL A 62 -11.27 -12.40 -10.81
C VAL A 62 -10.32 -11.45 -10.11
N PHE A 63 -9.27 -11.99 -9.50
CA PHE A 63 -8.24 -11.20 -8.83
C PHE A 63 -7.20 -10.67 -9.84
N GLY A 64 -6.45 -9.64 -9.41
CA GLY A 64 -5.28 -9.15 -10.12
C GLY A 64 -3.99 -9.85 -9.68
N ASN A 65 -2.90 -9.07 -9.63
CA ASN A 65 -1.56 -9.59 -9.29
C ASN A 65 -1.37 -9.93 -7.81
N GLN A 66 -2.35 -9.72 -6.98
CA GLN A 66 -2.33 -10.10 -5.56
C GLN A 66 -3.72 -10.51 -5.09
N PHE A 67 -3.73 -11.35 -4.07
CA PHE A 67 -4.94 -11.77 -3.38
C PHE A 67 -5.16 -10.95 -2.11
N TYR A 68 -6.39 -10.93 -1.60
CA TYR A 68 -6.77 -10.12 -0.44
C TYR A 68 -6.97 -11.01 0.79
N VAL A 69 -5.91 -11.24 1.58
CA VAL A 69 -5.98 -12.10 2.78
C VAL A 69 -5.85 -11.28 4.06
N PHE A 70 -4.83 -10.39 4.14
CA PHE A 70 -4.68 -9.47 5.26
C PHE A 70 -4.39 -8.06 4.76
N VAL A 71 -5.38 -7.43 4.20
CA VAL A 71 -5.36 -6.10 3.57
C VAL A 71 -6.71 -5.41 3.75
N THR A 72 -6.83 -4.17 3.27
CA THR A 72 -8.04 -3.36 3.46
C THR A 72 -9.32 -4.04 2.99
N PRO A 73 -9.45 -4.65 1.79
CA PRO A 73 -10.70 -5.30 1.38
C PRO A 73 -11.21 -6.35 2.36
N THR A 74 -10.32 -7.21 2.86
CA THR A 74 -10.68 -8.25 3.83
C THR A 74 -11.15 -7.68 5.17
N VAL A 75 -10.45 -6.65 5.66
CA VAL A 75 -10.84 -5.97 6.91
C VAL A 75 -12.13 -5.16 6.69
N ALA A 76 -12.27 -4.52 5.53
CA ALA A 76 -13.46 -3.78 5.14
C ALA A 76 -14.69 -4.69 5.04
N ALA A 77 -14.54 -5.93 4.55
CA ALA A 77 -15.64 -6.89 4.52
C ALA A 77 -16.25 -7.12 5.91
N LEU A 78 -15.42 -7.18 6.97
CA LEU A 78 -15.92 -7.30 8.34
C LEU A 78 -16.66 -6.02 8.79
N PHE A 79 -16.16 -4.84 8.46
CA PHE A 79 -16.84 -3.58 8.76
C PHE A 79 -18.11 -3.40 7.94
N TYR A 80 -18.14 -3.84 6.67
CA TYR A 80 -19.32 -3.81 5.82
C TYR A 80 -20.49 -4.59 6.46
N GLY A 81 -20.21 -5.74 7.04
CA GLY A 81 -21.21 -6.49 7.80
C GLY A 81 -21.81 -5.76 9.01
N LEU A 82 -21.15 -4.69 9.48
CA LEU A 82 -21.62 -3.86 10.60
C LEU A 82 -22.33 -2.58 10.14
N CYS A 83 -21.86 -1.95 9.05
CA CYS A 83 -22.34 -0.64 8.62
C CYS A 83 -23.16 -0.65 7.32
N GLY A 84 -23.08 -1.69 6.51
CA GLY A 84 -23.84 -1.83 5.26
C GLY A 84 -23.41 -0.91 4.12
N SER A 85 -22.30 -0.17 4.27
CA SER A 85 -21.73 0.73 3.26
C SER A 85 -20.32 0.30 2.92
N ILE A 86 -20.01 0.08 1.64
CA ILE A 86 -18.65 -0.32 1.20
C ILE A 86 -17.65 0.83 1.40
N ASN A 87 -18.10 2.07 1.19
CA ASN A 87 -17.26 3.24 1.35
C ASN A 87 -16.88 3.46 2.82
N LEU A 88 -17.86 3.49 3.72
CA LEU A 88 -17.59 3.61 5.15
C LEU A 88 -16.75 2.45 5.68
N ALA A 89 -17.03 1.22 5.24
CA ALA A 89 -16.27 0.03 5.63
C ALA A 89 -14.80 0.13 5.22
N THR A 90 -14.51 0.59 4.01
CA THR A 90 -13.14 0.76 3.50
C THR A 90 -12.39 1.84 4.30
N VAL A 91 -13.03 2.97 4.60
CA VAL A 91 -12.43 4.03 5.43
C VAL A 91 -12.14 3.55 6.85
N LEU A 92 -13.07 2.82 7.47
CA LEU A 92 -12.88 2.24 8.80
C LEU A 92 -11.73 1.22 8.80
N ALA A 93 -11.65 0.36 7.78
CA ALA A 93 -10.60 -0.62 7.62
C ALA A 93 -9.21 0.05 7.47
N THR A 94 -9.11 1.07 6.62
CA THR A 94 -7.88 1.85 6.42
C THR A 94 -7.44 2.51 7.72
N THR A 95 -8.36 3.12 8.45
CA THR A 95 -8.08 3.75 9.75
C THR A 95 -7.60 2.72 10.77
N PHE A 96 -8.27 1.58 10.86
CA PHE A 96 -7.90 0.47 11.75
C PHE A 96 -6.50 -0.07 11.42
N LEU A 97 -6.20 -0.32 10.16
CA LEU A 97 -4.89 -0.79 9.72
C LEU A 97 -3.77 0.23 9.96
N THR A 98 -4.05 1.53 9.84
CA THR A 98 -3.12 2.61 10.20
C THR A 98 -2.78 2.56 11.70
N ILE A 99 -3.80 2.39 12.56
CA ILE A 99 -3.58 2.22 14.00
C ILE A 99 -2.75 0.96 14.30
N LEU A 100 -3.06 -0.17 13.68
CA LEU A 100 -2.29 -1.40 13.85
C LEU A 100 -0.83 -1.23 13.38
N THR A 101 -0.60 -0.51 12.29
CA THR A 101 0.74 -0.19 11.79
C THR A 101 1.55 0.58 12.84
N ILE A 102 0.95 1.60 13.47
CA ILE A 102 1.59 2.37 14.55
C ILE A 102 1.87 1.49 15.77
N LEU A 103 0.91 0.67 16.19
CA LEU A 103 1.08 -0.23 17.33
C LEU A 103 2.18 -1.27 17.09
N ALA A 104 2.23 -1.86 15.89
CA ALA A 104 3.28 -2.80 15.51
C ALA A 104 4.66 -2.13 15.47
N PHE A 105 4.75 -0.89 14.95
CA PHE A 105 5.96 -0.08 14.97
C PHE A 105 6.42 0.24 16.40
N TRP A 106 5.52 0.64 17.29
CA TRP A 106 5.82 0.87 18.70
C TRP A 106 6.35 -0.39 19.36
N TRP A 107 5.69 -1.52 19.11
CA TRP A 107 6.12 -2.80 19.63
C TRP A 107 7.54 -3.18 19.11
N MET A 108 7.83 -2.95 17.85
CA MET A 108 9.16 -3.19 17.27
C MET A 108 10.25 -2.36 17.98
N LEU A 109 10.00 -1.07 18.24
CA LEU A 109 10.98 -0.16 18.83
C LEU A 109 11.18 -0.29 20.36
N ARG A 110 10.18 -0.81 21.07
CA ARG A 110 10.15 -0.85 22.53
C ARG A 110 11.41 -1.46 23.21
N PRO A 111 12.14 -2.45 22.65
CA PRO A 111 13.33 -2.99 23.28
C PRO A 111 14.53 -2.05 23.36
N PHE A 112 14.58 -0.98 22.57
CA PHE A 112 15.74 -0.09 22.48
C PHE A 112 15.43 1.41 22.49
N ALA A 113 14.18 1.80 22.60
CA ALA A 113 13.78 3.20 22.64
C ALA A 113 12.90 3.51 23.84
N ASP A 114 13.07 4.69 24.44
CA ASP A 114 12.16 5.21 25.45
C ASP A 114 10.89 5.81 24.82
N ARG A 115 9.90 6.17 25.66
CA ARG A 115 8.62 6.69 25.18
C ARG A 115 8.76 7.94 24.30
N GLU A 116 9.63 8.89 24.66
CA GLU A 116 9.86 10.11 23.89
C GLU A 116 10.42 9.77 22.49
N GLN A 117 11.37 8.85 22.45
CA GLN A 117 12.00 8.39 21.20
C GLN A 117 11.03 7.65 20.30
N ILE A 118 10.16 6.80 20.87
CA ILE A 118 9.12 6.09 20.12
C ILE A 118 8.13 7.09 19.52
N LEU A 119 7.70 8.10 20.29
CA LEU A 119 6.83 9.17 19.80
C LEU A 119 7.49 9.94 18.64
N ALA A 120 8.77 10.29 18.77
CA ALA A 120 9.52 10.92 17.68
C ALA A 120 9.60 10.05 16.44
N GLY A 121 9.93 8.76 16.61
CA GLY A 121 9.94 7.80 15.50
C GLY A 121 8.58 7.66 14.83
N THR A 122 7.50 7.66 15.62
CA THR A 122 6.12 7.61 15.08
C THR A 122 5.78 8.86 14.28
N ALA A 123 6.11 10.05 14.79
CA ALA A 123 5.89 11.30 14.05
C ALA A 123 6.67 11.30 12.72
N VAL A 124 7.93 10.83 12.74
CA VAL A 124 8.73 10.69 11.52
C VAL A 124 8.17 9.62 10.59
N LEU A 125 7.69 8.49 11.10
CA LEU A 125 7.06 7.45 10.28
C LEU A 125 5.87 8.02 9.49
N LEU A 126 4.97 8.73 10.18
CA LEU A 126 3.78 9.34 9.57
C LEU A 126 4.13 10.47 8.59
N GLY A 127 5.18 11.23 8.86
CA GLY A 127 5.63 12.33 8.03
C GLY A 127 6.79 12.01 7.08
N ALA A 128 7.18 10.75 6.94
CA ALA A 128 8.27 10.34 6.04
C ALA A 128 7.86 10.31 4.56
N VAL A 129 6.57 10.33 4.30
CA VAL A 129 6.04 10.53 2.94
C VAL A 129 6.07 12.03 2.64
N VAL A 130 6.75 12.40 1.55
CA VAL A 130 7.01 13.79 1.18
C VAL A 130 6.59 14.02 -0.27
N GLY A 131 5.67 14.97 -0.49
CA GLY A 131 5.21 15.32 -1.82
C GLY A 131 3.96 16.18 -1.83
N PRO A 132 3.74 17.05 -2.84
CA PRO A 132 2.48 17.74 -3.03
C PRO A 132 1.41 16.76 -3.53
N ASN A 133 0.15 17.04 -3.18
CA ASN A 133 -0.98 16.18 -3.56
C ASN A 133 -0.70 14.70 -3.21
N ILE A 134 -0.31 14.48 -1.98
CA ILE A 134 0.33 13.25 -1.53
C ILE A 134 -0.60 12.03 -1.67
N VAL A 135 -1.90 12.25 -1.58
CA VAL A 135 -2.92 11.20 -1.70
C VAL A 135 -2.94 10.59 -3.09
N TRP A 136 -2.54 11.36 -4.12
CA TRP A 136 -2.44 10.89 -5.50
C TRP A 136 -1.12 10.19 -5.83
N THR A 137 -0.18 10.18 -4.88
CA THR A 137 1.13 9.54 -5.10
C THR A 137 1.12 8.10 -4.62
N ASP A 138 1.86 7.24 -5.29
CA ASP A 138 2.08 5.85 -4.86
C ASP A 138 2.60 5.80 -3.40
N GLU A 139 3.46 6.75 -3.03
CA GLU A 139 4.07 6.83 -1.71
C GLU A 139 3.07 7.22 -0.60
N GLY A 140 2.07 8.06 -0.93
CA GLY A 140 1.06 8.53 0.02
C GLY A 140 0.08 7.44 0.47
N GLN A 141 -0.10 6.45 -0.34
CA GLN A 141 -1.15 5.43 -0.23
C GLN A 141 -0.95 4.42 0.90
N ILE A 142 0.16 4.44 1.62
CA ILE A 142 0.41 3.53 2.76
C ILE A 142 -0.52 3.82 3.95
N PHE A 143 -0.82 5.09 4.21
CA PHE A 143 -1.63 5.53 5.36
C PHE A 143 -3.05 5.92 4.99
N TYR A 144 -3.37 5.94 3.71
CA TYR A 144 -4.68 6.26 3.16
C TYR A 144 -5.28 5.03 2.49
N LEU A 145 -5.97 5.26 1.43
CA LEU A 145 -6.73 4.30 0.65
C LEU A 145 -5.93 3.06 0.23
N MET A 146 -4.65 3.21 -0.02
CA MET A 146 -3.76 2.09 -0.35
C MET A 146 -3.14 1.35 0.84
N ALA A 147 -3.55 1.62 2.04
CA ALA A 147 -3.43 0.62 3.09
C ALA A 147 -4.02 -0.72 2.61
N SER A 148 -4.92 -0.71 1.63
CA SER A 148 -5.43 -1.88 0.94
C SER A 148 -4.34 -2.83 0.44
N HIS A 149 -3.25 -2.30 -0.11
CA HIS A 149 -2.22 -3.13 -0.72
C HIS A 149 -1.02 -3.44 0.19
N TYR A 150 -0.71 -2.56 1.17
CA TYR A 150 0.59 -2.59 1.84
C TYR A 150 0.55 -2.71 3.36
N ALA A 151 -0.55 -2.34 4.01
CA ALA A 151 -0.62 -2.36 5.48
C ALA A 151 -0.30 -3.74 6.06
N GLY A 152 -0.83 -4.81 5.48
CA GLY A 152 -0.57 -6.18 5.93
C GLY A 152 0.91 -6.54 5.88
N TYR A 153 1.62 -6.15 4.81
CA TYR A 153 3.05 -6.39 4.67
C TYR A 153 3.86 -5.61 5.70
N ILE A 154 3.52 -4.34 5.94
CA ILE A 154 4.24 -3.47 6.86
C ILE A 154 4.04 -3.93 8.32
N ILE A 155 2.81 -4.25 8.70
CA ILE A 155 2.50 -4.75 10.05
C ILE A 155 3.26 -6.06 10.31
N THR A 156 3.23 -6.99 9.35
CA THR A 156 3.94 -8.27 9.44
C THR A 156 5.44 -8.07 9.56
N LEU A 157 6.03 -7.18 8.73
CA LEU A 157 7.45 -6.83 8.80
C LEU A 157 7.84 -6.29 10.17
N PHE A 158 7.04 -5.39 10.77
CA PHE A 158 7.33 -4.84 12.09
C PHE A 158 7.28 -5.90 13.19
N LEU A 159 6.30 -6.80 13.15
CA LEU A 159 6.18 -7.87 14.11
C LEU A 159 7.31 -8.88 13.97
N VAL A 160 7.63 -9.30 12.77
CA VAL A 160 8.67 -10.28 12.48
C VAL A 160 10.06 -9.71 12.82
N PHE A 161 10.41 -8.52 12.34
CA PHE A 161 11.71 -7.91 12.66
C PHE A 161 11.84 -7.59 14.14
N GLY A 162 10.75 -7.11 14.76
CA GLY A 162 10.73 -6.84 16.20
C GLY A 162 10.94 -8.09 17.05
N ASP A 163 10.33 -9.24 16.71
CA ASP A 163 10.52 -10.50 17.42
C ASP A 163 11.92 -11.08 17.16
N TYR A 164 12.37 -11.05 15.90
CA TYR A 164 13.71 -11.47 15.54
C TYR A 164 14.80 -10.74 16.33
N ILE A 165 14.70 -9.39 16.43
CA ILE A 165 15.65 -8.59 17.22
C ILE A 165 15.59 -8.92 18.72
N ARG A 166 14.39 -9.22 19.26
CA ARG A 166 14.27 -9.70 20.65
C ARG A 166 14.95 -11.04 20.84
N ALA A 167 14.80 -11.95 19.90
CA ALA A 167 15.48 -13.24 19.91
C ALA A 167 17.00 -13.09 19.86
N LEU A 168 17.53 -12.15 19.04
CA LEU A 168 18.95 -11.82 18.99
C LEU A 168 19.49 -11.30 20.33
N LYS A 169 18.68 -10.56 21.07
CA LYS A 169 19.06 -10.01 22.38
C LYS A 169 18.86 -10.99 23.53
N GLY A 170 18.41 -12.20 23.26
CA GLY A 170 18.14 -13.21 24.30
C GLY A 170 16.93 -12.89 25.17
N HIS A 171 16.02 -12.02 24.71
CA HIS A 171 14.77 -11.78 25.45
C HIS A 171 13.91 -13.03 25.51
N ARG A 172 13.18 -13.20 26.61
CA ARG A 172 12.23 -14.30 26.79
C ARG A 172 11.23 -14.32 25.61
N THR A 173 11.07 -15.49 25.03
CA THR A 173 10.13 -15.73 23.92
C THR A 173 8.69 -15.48 24.36
N ASN A 174 7.99 -14.64 23.62
CA ASN A 174 6.53 -14.52 23.69
C ASN A 174 5.91 -15.33 22.55
N TRP A 175 5.51 -16.57 22.84
CA TRP A 175 4.98 -17.49 21.85
C TRP A 175 3.67 -17.01 21.19
N LEU A 176 2.89 -16.19 21.89
CA LEU A 176 1.69 -15.57 21.30
C LEU A 176 2.08 -14.65 20.15
N VAL A 177 3.08 -13.79 20.35
CA VAL A 177 3.56 -12.88 19.29
C VAL A 177 4.18 -13.66 18.14
N VAL A 178 4.96 -14.71 18.46
CA VAL A 178 5.51 -15.61 17.43
C VAL A 178 4.41 -16.24 16.59
N GLY A 179 3.37 -16.75 17.25
CA GLY A 179 2.21 -17.34 16.58
C GLY A 179 1.49 -16.33 15.69
N ILE A 180 1.20 -15.12 16.19
CA ILE A 180 0.58 -14.04 15.40
C ILE A 180 1.47 -13.68 14.19
N ALA A 181 2.76 -13.47 14.39
CA ALA A 181 3.69 -13.13 13.31
C ALA A 181 3.82 -14.26 12.27
N ALA A 182 3.77 -15.52 12.69
CA ALA A 182 3.76 -16.68 11.80
C ALA A 182 2.47 -16.75 10.96
N VAL A 183 1.31 -16.56 11.60
CA VAL A 183 0.02 -16.50 10.89
C VAL A 183 0.00 -15.36 9.89
N LEU A 184 0.45 -14.17 10.28
CA LEU A 184 0.52 -13.03 9.37
C LEU A 184 1.54 -13.25 8.23
N SER A 185 2.67 -13.94 8.50
CA SER A 185 3.62 -14.34 7.46
C SER A 185 2.98 -15.32 6.46
N PHE A 186 2.17 -16.24 6.93
CA PHE A 186 1.39 -17.15 6.08
C PHE A 186 0.38 -16.36 5.24
N CYS A 187 -0.45 -15.51 5.85
CA CYS A 187 -1.45 -14.68 5.16
C CYS A 187 -0.82 -13.81 4.08
N THR A 188 0.30 -13.12 4.40
CA THR A 188 0.98 -12.25 3.44
C THR A 188 1.73 -13.05 2.37
N GLY A 189 2.14 -14.29 2.64
CA GLY A 189 2.62 -15.25 1.65
C GLY A 189 1.54 -15.64 0.64
N MET A 190 0.31 -15.86 1.10
CA MET A 190 -0.85 -16.11 0.20
C MET A 190 -1.14 -14.90 -0.69
N GLN A 191 -0.91 -13.67 -0.23
CA GLN A 191 -1.24 -12.46 -0.98
C GLN A 191 -0.34 -12.26 -2.20
N SER A 192 0.96 -12.35 -2.03
CA SER A 192 1.93 -12.22 -3.12
C SER A 192 3.37 -12.50 -2.66
N LEU A 193 4.30 -12.62 -3.60
CA LEU A 193 5.74 -12.78 -3.34
C LEU A 193 6.42 -11.50 -2.78
N ARG A 194 5.71 -10.37 -2.65
CA ARG A 194 6.28 -9.13 -2.09
C ARG A 194 6.84 -9.31 -0.70
N GLN A 195 6.11 -10.02 0.17
CA GLN A 195 6.57 -10.27 1.53
C GLN A 195 7.84 -11.13 1.57
N THR A 196 7.96 -12.08 0.65
CA THR A 196 9.20 -12.85 0.48
C THR A 196 10.37 -11.91 0.17
N ALA A 197 10.19 -10.95 -0.73
CA ALA A 197 11.22 -10.00 -1.13
C ALA A 197 11.63 -9.02 -0.01
N VAL A 198 10.65 -8.45 0.70
CA VAL A 198 10.92 -7.37 1.68
C VAL A 198 11.21 -7.87 3.09
N MET A 199 10.85 -9.10 3.43
CA MET A 199 10.97 -9.63 4.79
C MET A 199 11.76 -10.93 4.85
N VAL A 200 11.37 -11.95 4.08
CA VAL A 200 11.95 -13.29 4.17
C VAL A 200 13.39 -13.30 3.65
N LEU A 201 13.63 -12.76 2.45
CA LEU A 201 14.99 -12.71 1.89
C LEU A 201 15.96 -11.90 2.78
N PRO A 202 15.61 -10.70 3.28
CA PRO A 202 16.45 -9.99 4.25
C PRO A 202 16.78 -10.80 5.50
N LEU A 203 15.81 -11.52 6.08
CA LEU A 203 16.05 -12.38 7.23
C LEU A 203 16.99 -13.54 6.90
N LEU A 204 16.78 -14.21 5.76
CA LEU A 204 17.62 -15.32 5.30
C LEU A 204 19.05 -14.85 5.03
N VAL A 205 19.23 -13.71 4.35
CA VAL A 205 20.56 -13.15 4.08
C VAL A 205 21.26 -12.78 5.39
N PHE A 206 20.57 -12.06 6.27
CA PHE A 206 21.15 -11.60 7.53
C PHE A 206 21.51 -12.76 8.47
N GLU A 207 20.59 -13.70 8.71
CA GLU A 207 20.87 -14.86 9.56
C GLU A 207 21.82 -15.86 8.88
N GLY A 208 21.76 -15.99 7.55
CA GLY A 208 22.71 -16.79 6.76
C GLY A 208 24.16 -16.33 6.96
N ILE A 209 24.42 -15.01 6.89
CA ILE A 209 25.75 -14.44 7.18
C ILE A 209 26.16 -14.77 8.62
N ARG A 210 25.25 -14.68 9.58
CA ARG A 210 25.53 -15.01 11.00
C ARG A 210 25.83 -16.50 11.21
N VAL A 211 25.07 -17.37 10.55
CA VAL A 211 25.31 -18.81 10.58
C VAL A 211 26.68 -19.15 9.98
N LEU A 212 26.99 -18.60 8.80
CA LEU A 212 28.28 -18.79 8.14
C LEU A 212 29.44 -18.29 9.02
N SER A 213 29.33 -17.11 9.62
CA SER A 213 30.31 -16.57 10.56
C SER A 213 30.50 -17.53 11.77
N GLY A 214 29.40 -18.01 12.35
CA GLY A 214 29.45 -18.96 13.47
C GLY A 214 30.10 -20.30 13.09
N LEU A 215 29.83 -20.82 11.89
CA LEU A 215 30.47 -22.03 11.37
C LEU A 215 31.97 -21.85 11.18
N VAL A 216 32.40 -20.72 10.63
CA VAL A 216 33.82 -20.38 10.47
C VAL A 216 34.50 -20.28 11.85
N CYS A 217 33.85 -19.67 12.82
CA CYS A 217 34.32 -19.55 14.19
C CYS A 217 34.15 -20.84 15.03
N ARG A 218 33.63 -21.92 14.44
CA ARG A 218 33.35 -23.22 15.11
C ARG A 218 32.48 -23.09 16.36
N GLU A 219 31.49 -22.18 16.32
CA GLU A 219 30.54 -22.02 17.42
C GLU A 219 29.59 -23.22 17.50
N GLU A 220 29.44 -23.77 18.72
CA GLU A 220 28.49 -24.86 18.95
C GLU A 220 27.05 -24.35 19.08
N GLY A 221 26.08 -25.18 18.69
CA GLY A 221 24.66 -24.90 18.92
C GLY A 221 24.05 -23.80 18.07
N ILE A 222 24.66 -23.40 16.96
CA ILE A 222 24.17 -22.34 16.03
C ILE A 222 22.70 -22.57 15.66
N TRP A 223 22.32 -23.83 15.36
CA TRP A 223 20.97 -24.22 14.96
C TRP A 223 19.93 -24.13 16.07
N ARG A 224 20.36 -24.05 17.34
CA ARG A 224 19.51 -23.88 18.52
C ARG A 224 19.32 -22.40 18.92
N ARG A 225 19.97 -21.48 18.22
CA ARG A 225 19.79 -20.04 18.49
C ARG A 225 18.35 -19.65 18.26
N ALA A 226 17.79 -18.88 19.20
CA ALA A 226 16.40 -18.41 19.11
C ALA A 226 16.14 -17.61 17.82
N SER A 227 17.11 -16.82 17.34
CA SER A 227 17.02 -16.07 16.09
C SER A 227 16.89 -16.98 14.87
N PHE A 228 17.71 -18.03 14.78
CA PHE A 228 17.64 -19.01 13.69
C PHE A 228 16.26 -19.69 13.64
N VAL A 229 15.77 -20.15 14.79
CA VAL A 229 14.43 -20.76 14.89
C VAL A 229 13.34 -19.80 14.41
N ARG A 230 13.45 -18.50 14.73
CA ARG A 230 12.50 -17.48 14.24
C ARG A 230 12.51 -17.36 12.72
N VAL A 231 13.69 -17.28 12.13
CA VAL A 231 13.84 -17.20 10.68
C VAL A 231 13.20 -18.42 10.00
N VAL A 232 13.47 -19.64 10.53
CA VAL A 232 12.85 -20.86 10.02
C VAL A 232 11.32 -20.81 10.11
N ILE A 233 10.77 -20.44 11.28
CA ILE A 233 9.31 -20.35 11.47
C ILE A 233 8.68 -19.38 10.45
N TYR A 234 9.19 -18.15 10.35
CA TYR A 234 8.59 -17.12 9.48
C TYR A 234 8.77 -17.42 8.00
N THR A 235 9.91 -17.99 7.62
CA THR A 235 10.19 -18.43 6.25
C THR A 235 9.25 -19.56 5.84
N LEU A 236 9.16 -20.62 6.66
CA LEU A 236 8.25 -21.73 6.37
C LEU A 236 6.80 -21.27 6.33
N SER A 237 6.35 -20.43 7.28
CA SER A 237 5.00 -19.90 7.27
C SER A 237 4.70 -19.12 5.98
N ASN A 238 5.63 -18.26 5.53
CA ASN A 238 5.45 -17.50 4.29
C ASN A 238 5.36 -18.42 3.07
N PHE A 239 6.28 -19.38 2.92
CA PHE A 239 6.26 -20.31 1.79
C PHE A 239 5.07 -21.27 1.82
N LEU A 240 4.59 -21.67 3.00
CA LEU A 240 3.33 -22.42 3.13
C LEU A 240 2.15 -21.58 2.65
N GLY A 241 2.14 -20.27 2.90
CA GLY A 241 1.14 -19.35 2.34
C GLY A 241 1.20 -19.30 0.82
N VAL A 242 2.40 -19.17 0.24
CA VAL A 242 2.61 -19.21 -1.22
C VAL A 242 2.16 -20.53 -1.82
N ALA A 243 2.42 -21.65 -1.15
CA ALA A 243 1.95 -22.96 -1.62
C ALA A 243 0.43 -23.09 -1.51
N ALA A 244 -0.15 -22.63 -0.40
CA ALA A 244 -1.60 -22.71 -0.17
C ALA A 244 -2.38 -21.95 -1.25
N ILE A 245 -1.98 -20.73 -1.63
CA ILE A 245 -2.69 -19.97 -2.66
C ILE A 245 -2.59 -20.62 -4.05
N ARG A 246 -1.47 -21.27 -4.35
CA ARG A 246 -1.31 -22.03 -5.60
C ARG A 246 -2.17 -23.31 -5.64
N LEU A 247 -2.43 -23.91 -4.48
CA LEU A 247 -3.32 -25.08 -4.38
C LEU A 247 -4.79 -24.69 -4.43
N LEU A 248 -5.13 -23.51 -3.90
CA LEU A 248 -6.51 -22.98 -3.96
C LEU A 248 -6.87 -22.46 -5.36
N ASP A 249 -5.86 -22.00 -6.09
CA ASP A 249 -5.95 -21.51 -7.48
C ASP A 249 -7.16 -20.61 -7.77
N PRO A 250 -7.39 -19.53 -6.98
CA PRO A 250 -8.51 -18.64 -7.24
C PRO A 250 -8.31 -17.90 -8.57
N PRO A 251 -9.39 -17.62 -9.31
CA PRO A 251 -9.31 -16.96 -10.61
C PRO A 251 -8.53 -15.64 -10.52
N SER A 252 -7.46 -15.53 -11.30
CA SER A 252 -6.61 -14.33 -11.32
C SER A 252 -5.99 -14.09 -12.69
N ILE A 253 -5.81 -12.81 -13.03
CA ILE A 253 -5.17 -12.40 -14.28
C ILE A 253 -4.02 -11.48 -13.96
N SER A 254 -2.83 -11.78 -14.52
CA SER A 254 -1.68 -10.88 -14.47
C SER A 254 -1.63 -10.03 -15.74
N ILE A 255 -1.62 -8.71 -15.56
CA ILE A 255 -1.41 -7.76 -16.68
C ILE A 255 0.08 -7.51 -16.98
N TYR A 256 1.00 -8.10 -16.20
CA TYR A 256 2.46 -7.90 -16.35
C TYR A 256 3.16 -9.02 -17.13
N GLY A 257 2.42 -10.01 -17.61
CA GLY A 257 2.99 -11.17 -18.30
C GLY A 257 3.78 -12.10 -17.39
N ASP A 258 4.52 -13.03 -17.99
CA ASP A 258 5.31 -14.03 -17.26
C ASP A 258 6.60 -13.43 -16.69
N LEU A 259 6.98 -13.92 -15.52
CA LEU A 259 8.25 -13.55 -14.88
C LEU A 259 9.41 -14.15 -15.68
N SER A 260 10.34 -13.30 -16.09
CA SER A 260 11.57 -13.71 -16.79
C SER A 260 12.79 -12.96 -16.24
N PHE A 261 13.97 -13.53 -16.45
CA PHE A 261 15.21 -12.85 -16.10
C PHE A 261 15.55 -11.79 -17.16
N ASN A 262 16.00 -10.65 -16.70
CA ASN A 262 16.43 -9.54 -17.55
C ASN A 262 17.75 -9.87 -18.26
N ASN A 263 17.86 -9.50 -19.52
CA ASN A 263 19.14 -9.40 -20.20
C ASN A 263 19.93 -8.17 -19.72
N ALA A 264 21.17 -7.99 -20.20
CA ALA A 264 22.04 -6.90 -19.75
C ALA A 264 21.45 -5.49 -20.00
N GLN A 265 20.76 -5.27 -21.10
CA GLN A 265 20.12 -3.99 -21.41
C GLN A 265 18.93 -3.75 -20.48
N GLN A 266 18.04 -4.72 -20.32
CA GLN A 266 16.90 -4.67 -19.41
C GLN A 266 17.35 -4.48 -17.95
N ALA A 267 18.46 -5.13 -17.53
CA ALA A 267 19.03 -4.95 -16.20
C ALA A 267 19.55 -3.51 -16.01
N ALA A 268 20.15 -2.88 -17.02
CA ALA A 268 20.56 -1.48 -16.94
C ALA A 268 19.37 -0.51 -16.84
N GLU A 269 18.29 -0.78 -17.58
CA GLU A 269 17.03 -0.05 -17.50
C GLU A 269 16.37 -0.25 -16.13
N GLY A 270 16.38 -1.48 -15.59
CA GLY A 270 15.92 -1.82 -14.26
C GLY A 270 16.70 -1.06 -13.16
N ALA A 271 18.03 -0.96 -13.29
CA ALA A 271 18.86 -0.18 -12.37
C ALA A 271 18.51 1.32 -12.41
N SER A 272 18.30 1.89 -13.60
CA SER A 272 17.85 3.27 -13.77
C SER A 272 16.48 3.49 -13.11
N THR A 273 15.57 2.55 -13.28
CA THR A 273 14.21 2.58 -12.69
C THR A 273 14.27 2.47 -11.17
N ALA A 274 15.11 1.58 -10.62
CA ALA A 274 15.32 1.45 -9.18
C ALA A 274 15.89 2.74 -8.57
N LEU A 275 16.84 3.41 -9.24
CA LEU A 275 17.36 4.71 -8.80
C LEU A 275 16.30 5.81 -8.83
N ARG A 276 15.45 5.84 -9.87
CA ARG A 276 14.31 6.77 -9.92
C ARG A 276 13.31 6.49 -8.80
N ALA A 277 13.01 5.22 -8.54
CA ALA A 277 12.13 4.82 -7.44
C ALA A 277 12.69 5.23 -6.07
N LEU A 278 14.00 5.04 -5.82
CA LEU A 278 14.68 5.52 -4.62
C LEU A 278 14.62 7.04 -4.49
N ARG A 279 14.85 7.77 -5.57
CA ARG A 279 14.73 9.25 -5.57
C ARG A 279 13.29 9.70 -5.30
N SER A 280 12.30 8.94 -5.77
CA SER A 280 10.87 9.20 -5.53
C SER A 280 10.50 8.94 -4.08
N ILE A 281 10.72 7.74 -3.57
CA ILE A 281 10.31 7.35 -2.20
C ILE A 281 11.01 8.19 -1.11
N THR A 282 12.23 8.64 -1.36
CA THR A 282 12.95 9.54 -0.46
C THR A 282 12.50 11.00 -0.56
N GLY A 283 11.67 11.36 -1.53
CA GLY A 283 11.27 12.75 -1.80
C GLY A 283 12.37 13.63 -2.42
N LEU A 284 13.54 13.08 -2.72
CA LEU A 284 14.67 13.85 -3.31
C LEU A 284 14.36 14.37 -4.71
N LYS A 285 13.33 13.82 -5.38
CA LYS A 285 12.83 14.32 -6.67
C LYS A 285 12.42 15.81 -6.62
N TYR A 286 12.05 16.31 -5.44
CA TYR A 286 11.59 17.70 -5.25
C TYR A 286 12.72 18.71 -4.97
N LEU A 287 14.00 18.28 -4.85
CA LEU A 287 15.11 19.22 -4.63
C LEU A 287 15.31 20.19 -5.79
N SER A 288 15.02 19.78 -7.00
CA SER A 288 15.24 20.56 -8.24
C SER A 288 13.95 20.90 -8.99
N GLY A 289 12.79 20.74 -8.34
CA GLY A 289 11.48 20.97 -8.96
C GLY A 289 10.76 22.18 -8.36
N ASP A 290 9.45 22.27 -8.66
CA ASP A 290 8.58 23.38 -8.26
C ASP A 290 8.35 23.50 -6.74
N THR A 291 8.79 22.52 -5.96
CA THR A 291 8.62 22.48 -4.51
C THR A 291 9.93 22.20 -3.77
N PRO A 292 10.91 23.13 -3.79
CA PRO A 292 12.21 22.93 -3.18
C PRO A 292 12.15 22.67 -1.66
N ILE A 293 11.13 23.21 -0.96
CA ILE A 293 10.92 22.97 0.48
C ILE A 293 10.76 21.48 0.77
N LEU A 294 10.03 20.74 -0.06
CA LEU A 294 9.87 19.28 0.08
C LEU A 294 11.20 18.55 -0.12
N GLY A 295 12.01 19.03 -1.08
CA GLY A 295 13.36 18.50 -1.27
C GLY A 295 14.25 18.71 -0.04
N TYR A 296 14.19 19.85 0.66
CA TYR A 296 14.91 20.07 1.91
C TYR A 296 14.43 19.14 3.03
N ILE A 297 13.13 18.94 3.18
CA ILE A 297 12.57 17.98 4.16
C ILE A 297 13.10 16.57 3.87
N ALA A 298 13.04 16.14 2.61
CA ALA A 298 13.56 14.86 2.18
C ALA A 298 15.06 14.72 2.45
N ALA A 299 15.85 15.77 2.16
CA ALA A 299 17.28 15.78 2.45
C ALA A 299 17.60 15.62 3.94
N VAL A 300 16.80 16.21 4.84
CA VAL A 300 16.92 16.01 6.30
C VAL A 300 16.71 14.55 6.68
N LEU A 301 15.67 13.91 6.14
CA LEU A 301 15.38 12.50 6.41
C LEU A 301 16.47 11.57 5.85
N VAL A 302 16.95 11.85 4.65
CA VAL A 302 18.05 11.08 4.02
C VAL A 302 19.34 11.26 4.82
N ALA A 303 19.69 12.48 5.20
CA ALA A 303 20.88 12.76 6.02
C ALA A 303 20.81 12.03 7.37
N ALA A 304 19.63 12.00 8.02
CA ALA A 304 19.39 11.27 9.25
C ALA A 304 19.61 9.76 9.05
N ALA A 305 19.08 9.18 7.97
CA ALA A 305 19.26 7.77 7.65
C ALA A 305 20.73 7.43 7.35
N VAL A 306 21.40 8.23 6.53
CA VAL A 306 22.82 8.04 6.18
C VAL A 306 23.70 8.12 7.44
N LEU A 307 23.47 9.10 8.32
CA LEU A 307 24.24 9.23 9.55
C LEU A 307 24.00 8.02 10.49
N ALA A 308 22.78 7.50 10.58
CA ALA A 308 22.50 6.29 11.35
C ALA A 308 23.21 5.05 10.77
N VAL A 309 23.25 4.93 9.45
CA VAL A 309 24.00 3.87 8.75
C VAL A 309 25.49 3.98 9.04
N LEU A 310 26.07 5.19 8.92
CA LEU A 310 27.48 5.40 9.24
C LEU A 310 27.81 5.06 10.70
N MET A 311 26.95 5.48 11.65
CA MET A 311 27.10 5.10 13.06
C MET A 311 27.02 3.59 13.28
N ALA A 312 26.15 2.89 12.53
CA ALA A 312 26.06 1.42 12.59
C ALA A 312 27.35 0.77 12.10
N LEU A 313 27.86 1.21 10.95
CA LEU A 313 29.10 0.69 10.35
C LEU A 313 30.34 0.93 11.24
N PHE A 314 30.41 2.07 11.92
CA PHE A 314 31.51 2.38 12.84
C PHE A 314 31.31 1.84 14.27
N GLY A 315 30.39 0.91 14.47
CA GLY A 315 30.21 0.20 15.74
C GLY A 315 29.69 1.04 16.91
N ARG A 316 29.17 2.24 16.65
CA ARG A 316 28.59 3.12 17.69
C ARG A 316 27.18 2.74 18.12
N LEU A 317 26.50 1.90 17.37
CA LEU A 317 25.19 1.36 17.69
C LEU A 317 25.32 0.03 18.42
N ARG A 318 24.34 -0.29 19.27
CA ARG A 318 24.28 -1.61 19.91
C ARG A 318 23.83 -2.65 18.90
N ASP A 319 24.22 -3.90 19.09
CA ASP A 319 23.99 -5.01 18.15
C ASP A 319 22.54 -5.08 17.62
N GLY A 320 21.52 -4.96 18.49
CA GLY A 320 20.12 -5.02 18.05
C GLY A 320 19.67 -3.81 17.23
N GLU A 321 20.21 -2.60 17.50
CA GLU A 321 19.93 -1.39 16.73
C GLU A 321 20.58 -1.47 15.35
N GLN A 322 21.84 -1.94 15.32
CA GLN A 322 22.59 -2.19 14.10
C GLN A 322 21.88 -3.23 13.22
N SER A 323 21.45 -4.34 13.82
CA SER A 323 20.73 -5.40 13.12
C SER A 323 19.44 -4.93 12.49
N LEU A 324 18.67 -4.07 13.18
CA LEU A 324 17.41 -3.52 12.62
C LEU A 324 17.67 -2.60 11.41
N ILE A 325 18.66 -1.72 11.48
CA ILE A 325 19.04 -0.89 10.34
C ILE A 325 19.48 -1.76 9.16
N MET A 326 20.34 -2.76 9.42
CA MET A 326 20.82 -3.65 8.38
C MET A 326 19.71 -4.47 7.73
N LEU A 327 18.73 -4.96 8.51
CA LEU A 327 17.56 -5.64 7.98
C LEU A 327 16.72 -4.72 7.07
N LEU A 328 16.46 -3.48 7.48
CA LEU A 328 15.70 -2.51 6.67
C LEU A 328 16.45 -2.13 5.39
N LEU A 329 17.76 -1.94 5.48
CA LEU A 329 18.61 -1.71 4.30
C LEU A 329 18.64 -2.92 3.36
N CYS A 330 18.73 -4.12 3.92
CA CYS A 330 18.68 -5.37 3.16
C CYS A 330 17.33 -5.52 2.46
N SER A 331 16.22 -5.11 3.12
CA SER A 331 14.89 -5.09 2.49
C SER A 331 14.85 -4.17 1.27
N LEU A 332 15.37 -2.94 1.38
CA LEU A 332 15.49 -2.03 0.24
C LEU A 332 16.36 -2.61 -0.87
N GLY A 333 17.49 -3.20 -0.49
CA GLY A 333 18.43 -3.84 -1.42
C GLY A 333 17.81 -5.02 -2.16
N CYS A 334 17.14 -5.93 -1.47
CA CYS A 334 16.49 -7.10 -2.07
C CYS A 334 15.44 -6.69 -3.12
N VAL A 335 14.57 -5.73 -2.80
CA VAL A 335 13.57 -5.24 -3.77
C VAL A 335 14.23 -4.59 -4.98
N SER A 336 15.26 -3.75 -4.76
CA SER A 336 15.98 -3.10 -5.85
C SER A 336 16.67 -4.12 -6.76
N VAL A 337 17.33 -5.13 -6.18
CA VAL A 337 18.00 -6.20 -6.95
C VAL A 337 16.98 -7.02 -7.74
N ILE A 338 15.84 -7.38 -7.15
CA ILE A 338 14.80 -8.11 -7.87
C ILE A 338 14.33 -7.31 -9.09
N GLY A 339 14.05 -6.01 -8.96
CA GLY A 339 13.65 -5.15 -10.08
C GLY A 339 14.74 -4.95 -11.13
N ILE A 340 16.02 -5.20 -10.80
CA ILE A 340 17.12 -5.17 -11.77
C ILE A 340 17.25 -6.52 -12.50
N VAL A 341 17.08 -7.63 -11.79
CA VAL A 341 17.37 -8.98 -12.29
C VAL A 341 16.16 -9.59 -13.01
N VAL A 342 14.95 -9.20 -12.61
CA VAL A 342 13.69 -9.76 -13.15
C VAL A 342 12.92 -8.65 -13.86
N ASN A 343 12.13 -9.01 -14.87
CA ASN A 343 11.30 -8.09 -15.69
C ASN A 343 10.16 -7.40 -14.91
N LEU A 344 10.34 -7.21 -13.61
CA LEU A 344 9.42 -6.49 -12.75
C LEU A 344 9.83 -5.02 -12.65
N SER A 345 8.93 -4.13 -13.04
CA SER A 345 9.14 -2.69 -12.83
C SER A 345 9.23 -2.37 -11.34
N THR A 346 10.32 -1.74 -10.92
CA THR A 346 10.46 -1.27 -9.53
C THR A 346 9.67 0.03 -9.36
N ARG A 347 8.48 -0.06 -8.76
CA ARG A 347 7.72 1.12 -8.32
C ARG A 347 8.26 1.63 -6.98
N SER A 348 8.18 2.95 -6.77
CA SER A 348 8.64 3.59 -5.52
C SER A 348 7.97 3.02 -4.28
N ILE A 349 6.68 2.69 -4.35
CA ILE A 349 5.92 2.11 -3.24
C ILE A 349 6.49 0.75 -2.77
N TYR A 350 7.15 -0.02 -3.63
CA TYR A 350 7.75 -1.30 -3.21
C TYR A 350 8.93 -1.09 -2.26
N LEU A 351 9.50 0.12 -2.23
CA LEU A 351 10.57 0.52 -1.32
C LEU A 351 10.05 1.04 0.03
N PHE A 352 8.83 0.70 0.42
CA PHE A 352 8.23 1.11 1.69
C PHE A 352 9.08 0.84 2.95
N PRO A 353 10.05 -0.11 3.00
CA PRO A 353 10.99 -0.20 4.12
C PRO A 353 11.82 1.07 4.38
N TRP A 354 11.82 2.02 3.43
CA TRP A 354 12.39 3.35 3.63
C TRP A 354 11.75 4.11 4.79
N TYR A 355 10.42 4.06 4.95
CA TYR A 355 9.72 4.82 5.99
C TYR A 355 10.13 4.40 7.41
N PRO A 356 10.11 3.10 7.78
CA PRO A 356 10.63 2.69 9.07
C PRO A 356 12.14 2.90 9.19
N LEU A 357 12.92 2.85 8.12
CA LEU A 357 14.34 3.18 8.16
C LEU A 357 14.57 4.62 8.59
N ALA A 358 13.89 5.59 7.97
CA ALA A 358 13.97 7.00 8.33
C ALA A 358 13.51 7.24 9.79
N ALA A 359 12.43 6.60 10.22
CA ALA A 359 11.92 6.70 11.59
C ALA A 359 12.87 6.09 12.63
N VAL A 360 13.42 4.92 12.38
CA VAL A 360 14.43 4.27 13.24
C VAL A 360 15.71 5.12 13.30
N ALA A 361 16.15 5.68 12.16
CA ALA A 361 17.30 6.58 12.12
C ALA A 361 17.09 7.80 13.02
N ALA A 362 15.92 8.44 12.98
CA ALA A 362 15.58 9.58 13.83
C ALA A 362 15.60 9.20 15.34
N VAL A 363 15.10 8.03 15.70
CA VAL A 363 15.17 7.49 17.07
C VAL A 363 16.63 7.33 17.53
N LEU A 364 17.46 6.72 16.73
CA LEU A 364 18.86 6.42 17.07
C LEU A 364 19.71 7.68 17.15
N LEU A 365 19.48 8.66 16.29
CA LEU A 365 20.13 9.96 16.35
C LEU A 365 19.80 10.66 17.68
N GLN A 366 18.55 10.70 18.08
CA GLN A 366 18.16 11.29 19.36
C GLN A 366 18.82 10.60 20.56
N LYS A 367 19.08 9.30 20.46
CA LYS A 367 19.67 8.51 21.54
C LYS A 367 21.19 8.72 21.67
N ARG A 368 21.90 8.89 20.55
CA ARG A 368 23.38 8.82 20.49
C ARG A 368 24.09 10.16 20.38
N LEU A 369 23.38 11.21 20.03
CA LEU A 369 23.97 12.52 19.87
C LEU A 369 24.22 13.23 21.21
N ARG A 370 25.20 14.13 21.24
CA ARG A 370 25.45 15.05 22.36
C ARG A 370 24.21 15.92 22.60
N LYS A 371 24.00 16.35 23.85
CA LYS A 371 22.77 17.05 24.30
C LYS A 371 22.38 18.26 23.43
N TRP A 372 23.36 19.08 23.04
CA TRP A 372 23.08 20.26 22.20
C TRP A 372 22.64 19.84 20.78
N LEU A 373 23.35 18.86 20.18
CA LEU A 373 23.04 18.35 18.85
C LEU A 373 21.69 17.58 18.84
N LYS A 374 21.40 16.86 19.93
CA LYS A 374 20.08 16.23 20.14
C LYS A 374 18.95 17.26 20.12
N ASN A 375 19.17 18.46 20.72
CA ASN A 375 18.17 19.53 20.70
C ASN A 375 18.00 20.12 19.30
N ALA A 376 19.11 20.32 18.56
CA ALA A 376 19.07 20.82 17.19
C ALA A 376 18.35 19.83 16.25
N VAL A 377 18.68 18.53 16.34
CA VAL A 377 18.02 17.48 15.56
C VAL A 377 16.53 17.37 15.90
N PHE A 378 16.18 17.46 17.19
CA PHE A 378 14.77 17.52 17.61
C PHE A 378 14.04 18.69 16.94
N GLY A 379 14.58 19.89 17.05
CA GLY A 379 13.96 21.10 16.47
C GLY A 379 13.83 21.00 14.94
N LEU A 380 14.89 20.53 14.28
CA LEU A 380 14.92 20.37 12.82
C LEU A 380 13.91 19.33 12.34
N LEU A 381 13.84 18.16 12.98
CA LEU A 381 12.88 17.11 12.63
C LEU A 381 11.45 17.57 12.90
N ALA A 382 11.18 18.16 14.07
CA ALA A 382 9.85 18.65 14.40
C ALA A 382 9.38 19.74 13.42
N LEU A 383 10.27 20.67 13.06
CA LEU A 383 10.00 21.69 12.04
C LEU A 383 9.75 21.06 10.67
N ALA A 384 10.61 20.14 10.24
CA ALA A 384 10.44 19.44 8.97
C ALA A 384 9.10 18.71 8.90
N MET A 385 8.70 18.00 9.96
CA MET A 385 7.41 17.33 10.03
C MET A 385 6.23 18.32 10.01
N ALA A 386 6.31 19.42 10.75
CA ALA A 386 5.28 20.46 10.73
C ALA A 386 5.12 21.10 9.35
N VAL A 387 6.24 21.45 8.69
CA VAL A 387 6.23 22.01 7.33
C VAL A 387 5.70 20.98 6.33
N ASN A 388 6.10 19.70 6.45
CA ASN A 388 5.61 18.64 5.59
C ASN A 388 4.07 18.49 5.70
N LEU A 389 3.52 18.59 6.92
CA LEU A 389 2.07 18.53 7.12
C LEU A 389 1.33 19.61 6.29
N PHE A 390 1.83 20.85 6.29
CA PHE A 390 1.22 21.94 5.53
C PHE A 390 1.45 21.81 4.03
N VAL A 391 2.67 21.52 3.60
CA VAL A 391 3.05 21.54 2.18
C VAL A 391 2.56 20.31 1.44
N SER A 392 2.58 19.15 2.10
CA SER A 392 2.17 17.89 1.46
C SER A 392 0.67 17.62 1.56
N TYR A 393 0.02 18.02 2.65
CA TYR A 393 -1.37 17.66 2.94
C TYR A 393 -2.37 18.81 2.85
N GLY A 394 -1.90 20.07 2.85
CA GLY A 394 -2.78 21.24 2.92
C GLY A 394 -3.74 21.37 1.72
N ALA A 395 -3.26 21.05 0.52
CA ALA A 395 -4.11 21.05 -0.69
C ALA A 395 -5.15 19.92 -0.64
N ASP A 396 -4.72 18.72 -0.28
CA ASP A 396 -5.60 17.54 -0.19
C ASP A 396 -6.68 17.73 0.88
N LEU A 397 -6.32 18.28 2.05
CA LEU A 397 -7.27 18.62 3.11
C LEU A 397 -8.31 19.64 2.66
N LYS A 398 -7.88 20.70 1.93
CA LYS A 398 -8.79 21.70 1.39
C LYS A 398 -9.75 21.06 0.39
N THR A 399 -9.25 20.22 -0.50
CA THR A 399 -10.07 19.55 -1.52
C THR A 399 -11.05 18.58 -0.88
N ALA A 400 -10.62 17.80 0.12
CA ALA A 400 -11.47 16.84 0.83
C ALA A 400 -12.65 17.51 1.56
N VAL A 401 -12.46 18.73 2.11
CA VAL A 401 -13.50 19.41 2.91
C VAL A 401 -14.37 20.35 2.08
N ALA A 402 -13.80 21.03 1.10
CA ALA A 402 -14.43 22.14 0.38
C ALA A 402 -14.17 22.12 -1.13
N GLY A 403 -13.71 21.01 -1.67
CA GLY A 403 -13.52 20.82 -3.11
C GLY A 403 -14.87 20.76 -3.84
N PRO A 404 -14.86 21.05 -5.15
CA PRO A 404 -16.04 20.83 -5.98
C PRO A 404 -16.37 19.33 -6.05
N ASP A 405 -17.66 19.02 -6.15
CA ASP A 405 -18.09 17.64 -6.39
C ASP A 405 -17.46 17.13 -7.71
N PRO A 406 -16.82 15.97 -7.70
CA PRO A 406 -16.26 15.41 -8.91
C PRO A 406 -17.37 14.94 -9.87
N TYR A 407 -17.09 14.97 -11.16
CA TYR A 407 -18.07 14.56 -12.19
C TYR A 407 -18.56 13.10 -12.00
N GLN A 408 -17.76 12.23 -11.40
CA GLN A 408 -18.14 10.86 -11.09
C GLN A 408 -19.36 10.80 -10.17
N LYS A 409 -19.44 11.70 -9.19
CA LYS A 409 -20.61 11.83 -8.31
C LYS A 409 -21.86 12.20 -9.09
N THR A 410 -21.77 13.20 -9.99
CA THR A 410 -22.90 13.61 -10.83
C THR A 410 -23.40 12.47 -11.71
N ILE A 411 -22.48 11.66 -12.26
CA ILE A 411 -22.83 10.48 -13.06
C ILE A 411 -23.50 9.44 -12.18
N ALA A 412 -22.93 9.13 -11.00
CA ALA A 412 -23.46 8.16 -10.04
C ALA A 412 -24.89 8.51 -9.60
N GLU A 413 -25.14 9.77 -9.22
CA GLU A 413 -26.46 10.25 -8.85
C GLU A 413 -27.49 10.09 -10.00
N TYR A 414 -27.08 10.38 -11.22
CA TYR A 414 -27.93 10.21 -12.39
C TYR A 414 -28.27 8.73 -12.67
N VAL A 415 -27.26 7.87 -12.63
CA VAL A 415 -27.42 6.43 -12.86
C VAL A 415 -28.39 5.82 -11.83
N VAL A 416 -28.21 6.17 -10.55
CA VAL A 416 -29.12 5.73 -9.47
C VAL A 416 -30.53 6.29 -9.64
N GLN A 417 -30.66 7.58 -9.96
CA GLN A 417 -31.97 8.23 -10.18
C GLN A 417 -32.76 7.58 -11.30
N LYS A 418 -32.10 7.12 -12.35
CA LYS A 418 -32.72 6.40 -13.48
C LYS A 418 -33.02 4.94 -13.17
N GLY A 419 -32.53 4.41 -12.06
CA GLY A 419 -32.73 3.01 -11.66
C GLY A 419 -31.85 2.03 -12.44
N TYR A 420 -30.76 2.49 -13.06
CA TYR A 420 -29.78 1.62 -13.70
C TYR A 420 -29.01 0.84 -12.63
N THR A 421 -28.79 -0.45 -12.86
CA THR A 421 -28.09 -1.33 -11.93
C THR A 421 -26.77 -1.85 -12.49
N ARG A 422 -26.51 -1.66 -13.79
CA ARG A 422 -25.29 -2.09 -14.48
C ARG A 422 -24.71 -0.95 -15.29
N LEU A 423 -23.45 -0.70 -15.11
CA LEU A 423 -22.69 0.34 -15.81
C LEU A 423 -21.49 -0.29 -16.48
N TYR A 424 -21.43 -0.22 -17.80
CA TYR A 424 -20.29 -0.69 -18.61
C TYR A 424 -19.47 0.51 -19.08
N GLY A 425 -18.15 0.38 -19.08
CA GLY A 425 -17.28 1.46 -19.53
C GLY A 425 -15.80 1.23 -19.29
N GLY A 426 -15.00 2.26 -19.53
CA GLY A 426 -13.56 2.23 -19.24
C GLY A 426 -13.28 2.00 -17.75
N TRP A 427 -12.30 1.15 -17.45
CA TRP A 427 -12.01 0.65 -16.11
C TRP A 427 -12.02 1.74 -15.02
N ASN A 428 -11.17 2.78 -15.16
CA ASN A 428 -11.03 3.79 -14.11
C ASN A 428 -12.32 4.59 -13.85
N THR A 429 -13.05 4.96 -14.91
CA THR A 429 -14.24 5.82 -14.79
C THR A 429 -15.43 5.03 -14.25
N THR A 430 -15.64 3.83 -14.76
CA THR A 430 -16.79 2.99 -14.41
C THR A 430 -16.70 2.48 -12.97
N THR A 431 -15.53 1.99 -12.54
CA THR A 431 -15.33 1.59 -11.14
C THR A 431 -15.49 2.76 -10.17
N ALA A 432 -15.03 3.96 -10.56
CA ALA A 432 -15.24 5.16 -9.76
C ALA A 432 -16.74 5.45 -9.56
N VAL A 433 -17.51 5.46 -10.64
CA VAL A 433 -18.96 5.70 -10.56
C VAL A 433 -19.65 4.63 -9.69
N ALA A 434 -19.31 3.36 -9.85
CA ALA A 434 -19.85 2.28 -9.02
C ALA A 434 -19.56 2.48 -7.52
N VAL A 435 -18.36 2.92 -7.15
CA VAL A 435 -18.01 3.24 -5.76
C VAL A 435 -18.79 4.46 -5.26
N TRP A 436 -19.00 5.49 -6.08
CA TRP A 436 -19.83 6.64 -5.73
C TRP A 436 -21.32 6.29 -5.52
N THR A 437 -21.78 5.16 -6.07
CA THR A 437 -23.13 4.63 -5.77
C THR A 437 -23.16 3.75 -4.51
N ASP A 438 -22.06 3.67 -3.76
CA ASP A 438 -21.87 2.76 -2.62
C ASP A 438 -22.13 1.28 -2.99
N GLY A 439 -21.77 0.91 -4.24
CA GLY A 439 -21.95 -0.46 -4.76
C GLY A 439 -23.41 -0.80 -5.09
N ALA A 440 -24.28 0.19 -5.27
CA ALA A 440 -25.65 -0.04 -5.75
C ALA A 440 -25.70 -0.37 -7.27
N VAL A 441 -24.64 -0.02 -8.00
CA VAL A 441 -24.47 -0.25 -9.43
C VAL A 441 -23.24 -1.13 -9.65
N ASP A 442 -23.41 -2.22 -10.40
CA ASP A 442 -22.33 -3.12 -10.77
C ASP A 442 -21.54 -2.54 -11.97
N ALA A 443 -20.21 -2.70 -11.96
CA ALA A 443 -19.31 -2.16 -12.98
C ALA A 443 -18.83 -3.25 -13.94
N GLY A 444 -19.10 -3.12 -15.23
CA GLY A 444 -18.52 -3.91 -16.31
C GLY A 444 -17.42 -3.12 -17.02
N LEU A 445 -16.24 -3.71 -17.23
CA LEU A 445 -15.02 -2.99 -17.53
C LEU A 445 -14.45 -3.35 -18.89
N TRP A 446 -13.98 -2.33 -19.65
CA TRP A 446 -13.05 -2.52 -20.75
C TRP A 446 -11.75 -1.76 -20.51
N PHE A 447 -10.67 -2.21 -21.16
CA PHE A 447 -9.37 -1.57 -21.12
C PHE A 447 -8.70 -1.70 -22.50
N GLY A 448 -8.33 -0.57 -23.08
CA GLY A 448 -7.83 -0.52 -24.45
C GLY A 448 -8.98 -0.50 -25.48
N ASP A 449 -9.32 -1.64 -26.06
CA ASP A 449 -10.38 -1.71 -27.05
C ASP A 449 -11.78 -1.57 -26.42
N VAL A 450 -12.61 -0.74 -27.02
CA VAL A 450 -13.97 -0.45 -26.53
C VAL A 450 -14.82 -1.71 -26.57
N CYS A 451 -15.55 -1.97 -25.50
CA CYS A 451 -16.33 -3.18 -25.27
C CYS A 451 -15.52 -4.51 -25.24
N ALA A 452 -14.19 -4.47 -25.28
CA ALA A 452 -13.40 -5.65 -24.99
C ALA A 452 -13.39 -5.89 -23.48
N VAL A 453 -13.98 -7.01 -23.05
CA VAL A 453 -14.12 -7.33 -21.63
C VAL A 453 -12.76 -7.45 -20.96
N LEU A 454 -12.58 -6.70 -19.86
CA LEU A 454 -11.46 -6.84 -18.96
C LEU A 454 -11.91 -7.57 -17.68
N PRO A 455 -11.78 -8.90 -17.60
CA PRO A 455 -12.11 -9.64 -16.40
C PRO A 455 -10.97 -9.56 -15.36
N TYR A 456 -10.56 -8.33 -14.99
CA TYR A 456 -9.44 -8.03 -14.10
C TYR A 456 -9.94 -7.23 -12.91
N ILE A 457 -9.74 -7.76 -11.71
CA ILE A 457 -10.23 -7.21 -10.44
C ILE A 457 -11.73 -6.84 -10.55
N ASN A 458 -12.53 -7.82 -10.98
CA ASN A 458 -13.95 -7.60 -11.23
C ASN A 458 -14.78 -8.88 -11.10
N ALA A 459 -16.10 -8.71 -10.95
CA ALA A 459 -17.07 -9.81 -10.95
C ALA A 459 -17.39 -10.25 -12.39
N GLN A 460 -17.38 -11.56 -12.65
CA GLN A 460 -17.69 -12.11 -13.97
C GLN A 460 -19.20 -12.08 -14.30
N ALA A 461 -20.05 -12.20 -13.29
CA ALA A 461 -21.49 -12.25 -13.46
C ALA A 461 -22.09 -11.04 -14.20
N ILE A 462 -21.39 -9.88 -14.21
CA ILE A 462 -21.86 -8.70 -14.92
C ILE A 462 -21.82 -8.88 -16.45
N TYR A 463 -21.02 -9.82 -16.95
CA TYR A 463 -20.88 -10.09 -18.39
C TYR A 463 -21.79 -11.27 -18.86
N GLU A 464 -22.54 -11.87 -17.96
CA GLU A 464 -23.56 -12.85 -18.32
C GLU A 464 -24.76 -12.15 -18.95
N GLU A 465 -25.42 -12.81 -19.89
CA GLU A 465 -26.59 -12.26 -20.58
C GLU A 465 -27.73 -11.99 -19.59
N THR A 466 -28.25 -10.78 -19.61
CA THR A 466 -29.30 -10.35 -18.68
C THR A 466 -30.18 -9.28 -19.29
N ASP A 467 -31.22 -8.88 -18.53
CA ASP A 467 -32.12 -7.79 -18.84
C ASP A 467 -31.36 -6.47 -19.08
N ASN A 468 -31.38 -5.98 -20.33
CA ASN A 468 -30.66 -4.77 -20.74
C ASN A 468 -31.38 -3.46 -20.37
N GLU A 469 -32.64 -3.51 -19.92
CA GLU A 469 -33.39 -2.28 -19.57
C GLU A 469 -32.73 -1.49 -18.43
N LYS A 470 -31.91 -2.17 -17.61
CA LYS A 470 -31.19 -1.57 -16.48
C LYS A 470 -29.68 -1.42 -16.71
N ALA A 471 -29.21 -1.65 -17.93
CA ALA A 471 -27.81 -1.56 -18.31
C ALA A 471 -27.52 -0.29 -19.13
N VAL A 472 -26.41 0.39 -18.82
CA VAL A 472 -25.95 1.57 -19.56
C VAL A 472 -24.46 1.51 -19.82
N TYR A 473 -24.03 2.23 -20.85
CA TYR A 473 -22.66 2.30 -21.30
C TYR A 473 -22.12 3.72 -21.13
N LEU A 474 -21.07 3.88 -20.32
CA LEU A 474 -20.38 5.15 -20.11
C LEU A 474 -19.20 5.24 -21.07
N VAL A 475 -19.37 6.04 -22.11
CA VAL A 475 -18.46 6.12 -23.26
C VAL A 475 -17.74 7.45 -23.26
N HIS A 476 -16.41 7.44 -23.44
CA HIS A 476 -15.64 8.66 -23.65
C HIS A 476 -15.83 9.14 -25.10
N LYS A 477 -15.80 10.45 -25.33
CA LYS A 477 -15.98 11.05 -26.65
C LYS A 477 -15.08 10.43 -27.73
N ASP A 478 -13.84 10.15 -27.39
CA ASP A 478 -12.87 9.56 -28.33
C ASP A 478 -13.16 8.08 -28.64
N GLU A 479 -14.01 7.44 -27.83
CA GLU A 479 -14.42 6.03 -27.95
C GLU A 479 -15.75 5.88 -28.70
N GLU A 480 -16.52 6.94 -28.91
CA GLU A 480 -17.88 6.89 -29.50
C GLU A 480 -17.91 6.17 -30.85
N ALA A 481 -16.95 6.45 -31.74
CA ALA A 481 -16.91 5.82 -33.05
C ALA A 481 -16.64 4.30 -32.97
N ALA A 482 -15.79 3.88 -32.04
CA ALA A 482 -15.51 2.47 -31.80
C ALA A 482 -16.70 1.77 -31.13
N PHE A 483 -17.38 2.46 -30.20
CA PHE A 483 -18.61 2.00 -29.57
C PHE A 483 -19.74 1.79 -30.58
N GLN A 484 -20.00 2.76 -31.47
CA GLN A 484 -20.97 2.62 -32.57
C GLN A 484 -20.62 1.43 -33.48
N LYS A 485 -19.38 1.33 -33.90
CA LYS A 485 -18.93 0.20 -34.72
C LYS A 485 -19.16 -1.17 -34.06
N ARG A 486 -19.00 -1.24 -32.74
CA ARG A 486 -19.28 -2.47 -31.96
C ARG A 486 -20.77 -2.77 -31.94
N ALA A 487 -21.62 -1.76 -31.74
CA ALA A 487 -23.07 -1.89 -31.77
C ALA A 487 -23.54 -2.39 -33.16
N ASP A 488 -23.07 -1.74 -34.23
CA ASP A 488 -23.38 -2.12 -35.62
C ASP A 488 -22.99 -3.58 -35.92
N ALA A 489 -21.81 -4.00 -35.48
CA ALA A 489 -21.33 -5.38 -35.67
C ALA A 489 -22.19 -6.44 -34.96
N LEU A 490 -22.88 -6.07 -33.89
CA LEU A 490 -23.81 -6.93 -33.16
C LEU A 490 -25.27 -6.72 -33.60
N GLY A 491 -25.53 -5.78 -34.51
CA GLY A 491 -26.88 -5.39 -34.90
C GLY A 491 -27.70 -4.83 -33.74
N ALA A 492 -27.04 -4.07 -32.85
CA ALA A 492 -27.63 -3.46 -31.67
C ALA A 492 -28.07 -2.03 -31.95
N ASP A 493 -29.25 -1.66 -31.48
CA ASP A 493 -29.73 -0.28 -31.49
C ASP A 493 -29.24 0.43 -30.21
N ILE A 494 -28.43 1.47 -30.39
CA ILE A 494 -27.96 2.30 -29.29
C ILE A 494 -28.60 3.68 -29.32
N ALA A 495 -28.92 4.22 -28.13
CA ALA A 495 -29.49 5.53 -27.98
C ALA A 495 -28.68 6.35 -26.95
N LEU A 496 -28.41 7.61 -27.26
CA LEU A 496 -27.82 8.54 -26.31
C LEU A 496 -28.85 8.87 -25.23
N ASP A 497 -28.56 8.51 -23.98
CA ASP A 497 -29.39 8.86 -22.83
C ASP A 497 -28.99 10.23 -22.27
N LYS A 498 -27.70 10.49 -22.03
CA LYS A 498 -27.23 11.77 -21.50
C LYS A 498 -25.75 12.05 -21.82
N ARG A 499 -25.46 13.32 -22.16
CA ARG A 499 -24.10 13.88 -22.12
C ARG A 499 -23.92 14.69 -20.84
N PHE A 500 -22.74 14.51 -20.20
CA PHE A 500 -22.41 15.25 -18.97
C PHE A 500 -21.62 16.51 -19.34
N GLU A 501 -22.21 17.68 -19.07
CA GLU A 501 -21.57 18.97 -19.33
C GLU A 501 -20.21 19.09 -18.61
N GLY A 502 -19.24 19.68 -19.28
CA GLY A 502 -17.89 19.85 -18.73
C GLY A 502 -17.05 18.58 -18.70
N THR A 503 -17.58 17.44 -19.19
CA THR A 503 -16.84 16.17 -19.29
C THR A 503 -16.86 15.63 -20.72
N PRO A 504 -15.90 14.77 -21.10
CA PRO A 504 -15.94 14.08 -22.39
C PRO A 504 -16.83 12.81 -22.37
N LEU A 505 -17.71 12.64 -21.39
CA LEU A 505 -18.44 11.39 -21.13
C LEU A 505 -19.91 11.50 -21.51
N ALA A 506 -20.43 10.41 -22.04
CA ALA A 506 -21.84 10.25 -22.37
C ALA A 506 -22.34 8.86 -21.94
N LEU A 507 -23.61 8.77 -21.53
CA LEU A 507 -24.31 7.53 -21.28
C LEU A 507 -25.13 7.14 -22.51
N TYR A 508 -25.03 5.87 -22.87
CA TYR A 508 -25.80 5.24 -23.93
C TYR A 508 -26.58 4.04 -23.36
N THR A 509 -27.78 3.86 -23.84
CA THR A 509 -28.55 2.63 -23.69
C THR A 509 -28.39 1.75 -24.94
N SER A 510 -28.65 0.45 -24.82
CA SER A 510 -28.65 -0.48 -25.94
C SER A 510 -29.79 -1.48 -25.76
N ASP A 511 -30.41 -1.88 -26.86
CA ASP A 511 -31.47 -2.91 -26.90
C ASP A 511 -30.95 -4.31 -26.57
N ARG A 512 -29.62 -4.51 -26.63
CA ARG A 512 -28.95 -5.76 -26.28
C ARG A 512 -27.59 -5.53 -25.63
N GLN A 513 -27.09 -6.56 -24.93
CA GLN A 513 -25.76 -6.50 -24.33
C GLN A 513 -24.68 -6.45 -25.41
N LEU A 514 -23.66 -5.57 -25.21
CA LEU A 514 -22.53 -5.37 -26.13
C LEU A 514 -21.23 -6.03 -25.64
N MET A 515 -21.19 -6.46 -24.38
CA MET A 515 -20.02 -7.00 -23.72
C MET A 515 -20.29 -8.39 -23.18
N PHE A 516 -19.54 -9.37 -23.65
CA PHE A 516 -19.60 -10.76 -23.21
C PHE A 516 -18.20 -11.25 -22.87
N LEU A 517 -18.11 -12.20 -21.93
CA LEU A 517 -16.85 -12.91 -21.70
C LEU A 517 -16.40 -13.56 -23.00
N PRO A 518 -15.10 -13.51 -23.35
CA PRO A 518 -14.61 -14.26 -24.48
C PRO A 518 -14.90 -15.75 -24.27
N GLU A 519 -15.33 -16.44 -25.33
CA GLU A 519 -15.49 -17.89 -25.26
C GLU A 519 -14.18 -18.52 -24.78
N PRO A 520 -14.22 -19.51 -23.88
CA PRO A 520 -13.03 -20.20 -23.44
C PRO A 520 -12.33 -20.76 -24.68
N THR A 521 -11.11 -20.32 -24.92
CA THR A 521 -10.24 -20.90 -25.95
C THR A 521 -10.01 -22.36 -25.57
N THR A 522 -10.68 -23.27 -26.27
CA THR A 522 -10.54 -24.74 -26.13
C THR A 522 -9.12 -25.19 -26.44
#